data_293948de222a9a12816f93ccb5de1f43
#
_entry.id   293948de222a9a12816f93ccb5de1f43
#
_cell.length_a   1.000
_cell.length_b   1.000
_cell.length_c   1.000
_cell.angle_alpha   90.00
_cell.angle_beta   90.00
_cell.angle_gamma   90.00
#
_symmetry.space_group_name_H-M   'P 1'
#
loop_
_entity.id
_entity.type
_entity.pdbx_description
1 polymer ?
#
loop_
_entity_poly.entity_id
_entity_poly.type
_entity_poly.pdbx_seq_one_letter_code
_entity_poly.pdbx_strand_id
1 'polypeptide(L)'
;MNLARRGLFASLIGSLGGCSPVALLNATVSRKGYTLEPDIGYGPNPRQKLDLYWPDTPRADGKAVIFFYGGSWDSGRKSDYLFVAQALCASGYIVVIPDYRIYPDVRFPAFVEDGAQAVRWASDRVGSGRLFVMGHSAGAHIALMLMTNTPYLRAAGVDRMALPGVVGLCGPYDFLPLTSAKLIDIFGSANNPDMEAITFARAPLPPALLIHGTADETVYPRNSEHLAAAWRKAGAPVDLKLYPGVGHIDVVASFADLLHKRAPARTDVLAWLEAH
;
A
#
# COMPACT_ATOMS: atom_id res chain seq x y z
N MET A 1 -5.20 45.05 1.47
CA MET A 1 -6.64 44.73 1.42
C MET A 1 -6.84 43.79 0.24
N ASN A 2 -6.84 42.49 0.49
CA ASN A 2 -7.47 41.51 -0.39
C ASN A 2 -7.64 40.20 0.40
N LEU A 3 -8.90 39.85 0.58
CA LEU A 3 -9.39 38.80 1.43
C LEU A 3 -9.20 37.40 0.84
N ALA A 4 -8.99 36.51 1.77
CA ALA A 4 -9.04 35.08 1.69
C ALA A 4 -10.03 34.47 0.67
N ARG A 5 -9.62 33.45 -0.06
CA ARG A 5 -10.49 32.39 -0.54
C ARG A 5 -10.14 31.10 0.22
N ARG A 6 -10.89 30.88 1.29
CA ARG A 6 -11.04 29.56 1.94
C ARG A 6 -11.91 28.71 1.00
N GLY A 7 -11.29 27.76 0.32
CA GLY A 7 -12.01 26.75 -0.46
C GLY A 7 -12.63 25.71 0.49
N LEU A 8 -13.95 25.65 0.50
CA LEU A 8 -14.75 24.61 1.17
C LEU A 8 -14.42 23.25 0.55
N PHE A 9 -14.05 22.30 1.37
CA PHE A 9 -14.06 20.89 1.01
C PHE A 9 -15.51 20.43 0.82
N ALA A 10 -15.92 20.26 -0.41
CA ALA A 10 -17.19 19.62 -0.76
C ALA A 10 -16.97 18.11 -0.85
N SER A 11 -17.21 17.41 0.26
CA SER A 11 -17.47 15.97 0.24
C SER A 11 -18.82 15.74 -0.43
N LEU A 12 -18.83 15.44 -1.70
CA LEU A 12 -19.99 14.86 -2.38
C LEU A 12 -19.71 13.39 -2.68
N ILE A 13 -19.91 12.52 -1.68
CA ILE A 13 -20.25 11.12 -1.94
C ILE A 13 -21.73 11.00 -1.64
N GLY A 14 -22.55 11.33 -2.65
CA GLY A 14 -23.96 11.02 -2.67
C GLY A 14 -24.15 9.51 -2.75
N SER A 15 -24.82 8.94 -1.76
CA SER A 15 -25.35 7.58 -1.79
C SER A 15 -26.46 7.49 -2.85
N LEU A 16 -26.07 7.18 -4.07
CA LEU A 16 -26.97 6.63 -5.07
C LEU A 16 -26.69 5.13 -5.11
N GLY A 17 -27.72 4.31 -4.97
CA GLY A 17 -27.70 2.86 -5.09
C GLY A 17 -27.26 2.41 -6.49
N GLY A 18 -25.98 2.53 -6.77
CA GLY A 18 -25.30 2.11 -7.98
C GLY A 18 -23.96 1.49 -7.60
N CYS A 19 -23.49 0.53 -8.38
CA CYS A 19 -22.20 -0.14 -8.20
C CYS A 19 -21.10 0.90 -7.92
N SER A 20 -20.29 0.67 -6.87
CA SER A 20 -19.16 1.56 -6.60
C SER A 20 -18.21 1.58 -7.81
N PRO A 21 -17.51 2.70 -8.10
CA PRO A 21 -16.55 2.75 -9.22
C PRO A 21 -15.55 1.60 -9.20
N VAL A 22 -15.16 1.15 -8.02
CA VAL A 22 -14.27 -0.02 -7.82
C VAL A 22 -14.98 -1.32 -8.21
N ALA A 23 -16.25 -1.50 -7.85
CA ALA A 23 -17.01 -2.70 -8.25
C ALA A 23 -17.16 -2.77 -9.78
N LEU A 24 -17.40 -1.63 -10.43
CA LEU A 24 -17.47 -1.55 -11.90
C LEU A 24 -16.09 -1.89 -12.51
N LEU A 25 -15.01 -1.35 -11.98
CA LEU A 25 -13.66 -1.67 -12.43
C LEU A 25 -13.37 -3.16 -12.28
N ASN A 26 -13.65 -3.75 -11.12
CA ASN A 26 -13.45 -5.18 -10.87
C ASN A 26 -14.34 -6.08 -11.75
N ALA A 27 -15.52 -5.60 -12.19
CA ALA A 27 -16.36 -6.34 -13.13
C ALA A 27 -15.73 -6.50 -14.53
N THR A 28 -14.77 -5.63 -14.88
CA THR A 28 -14.04 -5.68 -16.16
C THR A 28 -12.74 -6.49 -16.07
N VAL A 29 -12.33 -6.89 -14.87
CA VAL A 29 -11.09 -7.62 -14.64
C VAL A 29 -11.26 -9.09 -15.05
N SER A 30 -10.31 -9.59 -15.85
CA SER A 30 -10.25 -11.02 -16.18
C SER A 30 -10.05 -11.86 -14.92
N ARG A 31 -10.86 -12.90 -14.80
CA ARG A 31 -10.71 -13.92 -13.72
C ARG A 31 -9.94 -15.16 -14.21
N LYS A 32 -9.24 -15.04 -15.34
CA LYS A 32 -8.38 -16.08 -15.92
C LYS A 32 -6.92 -15.74 -15.67
N GLY A 33 -6.09 -16.77 -15.68
CA GLY A 33 -4.64 -16.62 -15.53
C GLY A 33 -4.15 -16.74 -14.11
N TYR A 34 -5.04 -17.06 -13.15
CA TYR A 34 -4.69 -17.34 -11.76
C TYR A 34 -5.74 -18.21 -11.05
N THR A 35 -5.31 -18.91 -10.01
CA THR A 35 -6.17 -19.58 -9.05
C THR A 35 -6.25 -18.74 -7.78
N LEU A 36 -7.45 -18.59 -7.21
CA LEU A 36 -7.72 -17.84 -5.98
C LEU A 36 -8.00 -18.78 -4.82
N GLU A 37 -7.25 -18.64 -3.74
CA GLU A 37 -7.57 -19.18 -2.41
C GLU A 37 -8.11 -18.02 -1.55
N PRO A 38 -9.44 -17.88 -1.38
CA PRO A 38 -10.04 -16.73 -0.68
C PRO A 38 -10.13 -16.94 0.82
N ASP A 39 -10.23 -15.83 1.56
CA ASP A 39 -10.64 -15.79 2.98
C ASP A 39 -9.77 -16.62 3.94
N ILE A 40 -8.49 -16.78 3.65
CA ILE A 40 -7.54 -17.48 4.51
C ILE A 40 -7.29 -16.65 5.77
N GLY A 41 -7.51 -17.23 6.96
CA GLY A 41 -7.24 -16.57 8.23
C GLY A 41 -5.74 -16.43 8.51
N TYR A 42 -5.29 -15.24 8.91
CA TYR A 42 -3.91 -15.00 9.36
C TYR A 42 -3.83 -14.51 10.81
N GLY A 43 -4.99 -14.35 11.48
CA GLY A 43 -5.11 -13.95 12.87
C GLY A 43 -6.50 -14.29 13.44
N PRO A 44 -6.74 -14.01 14.75
CA PRO A 44 -7.96 -14.42 15.44
C PRO A 44 -9.19 -13.52 15.13
N ASN A 45 -8.99 -12.30 14.61
CA ASN A 45 -10.10 -11.39 14.31
C ASN A 45 -10.79 -11.78 13.00
N PRO A 46 -12.12 -11.72 12.90
CA PRO A 46 -12.86 -12.05 11.67
C PRO A 46 -12.41 -11.28 10.43
N ARG A 47 -11.85 -10.07 10.60
CA ARG A 47 -11.31 -9.26 9.51
C ARG A 47 -9.87 -9.64 9.14
N GLN A 48 -9.13 -10.35 9.99
CA GLN A 48 -7.78 -10.83 9.70
C GLN A 48 -7.81 -12.02 8.73
N LYS A 49 -8.26 -11.76 7.51
CA LYS A 49 -8.32 -12.71 6.39
C LYS A 49 -7.59 -12.14 5.19
N LEU A 50 -7.02 -13.01 4.39
CA LEU A 50 -6.34 -12.63 3.16
C LEU A 50 -6.83 -13.49 1.98
N ASP A 51 -6.64 -12.95 0.78
CA ASP A 51 -6.77 -13.69 -0.47
C ASP A 51 -5.39 -13.98 -1.02
N LEU A 52 -5.16 -15.23 -1.43
CA LEU A 52 -3.93 -15.67 -2.08
C LEU A 52 -4.24 -16.03 -3.54
N TYR A 53 -3.50 -15.38 -4.44
CA TYR A 53 -3.62 -15.56 -5.88
C TYR A 53 -2.37 -16.25 -6.42
N TRP A 54 -2.56 -17.42 -7.01
CA TRP A 54 -1.52 -18.21 -7.66
C TRP A 54 -1.59 -17.98 -9.17
N PRO A 55 -0.56 -17.44 -9.84
CA PRO A 55 -0.56 -17.32 -11.29
C PRO A 55 -0.56 -18.70 -11.95
N ASP A 56 -1.32 -18.86 -13.04
CA ASP A 56 -1.32 -20.13 -13.82
C ASP A 56 0.04 -20.41 -14.46
N THR A 57 0.81 -19.35 -14.73
CA THR A 57 2.19 -19.42 -15.21
C THR A 57 3.11 -18.69 -14.23
N PRO A 58 3.53 -19.37 -13.15
CA PRO A 58 4.38 -18.76 -12.15
C PRO A 58 5.79 -18.48 -12.68
N ARG A 59 6.41 -17.44 -12.16
CA ARG A 59 7.83 -17.13 -12.38
C ARG A 59 8.72 -18.23 -11.83
N ALA A 60 9.82 -18.50 -12.51
CA ALA A 60 10.78 -19.53 -12.07
C ALA A 60 11.44 -19.18 -10.72
N ASP A 61 11.60 -17.88 -10.40
CA ASP A 61 12.15 -17.39 -9.14
C ASP A 61 11.14 -17.41 -7.98
N GLY A 62 9.85 -17.64 -8.26
CA GLY A 62 8.78 -17.72 -7.27
C GLY A 62 8.53 -16.44 -6.51
N LYS A 63 8.86 -15.26 -7.08
CA LYS A 63 8.63 -13.95 -6.45
C LYS A 63 7.15 -13.72 -6.15
N ALA A 64 6.90 -13.09 -5.02
CA ALA A 64 5.57 -12.80 -4.50
C ALA A 64 5.44 -11.34 -4.06
N VAL A 65 4.22 -10.83 -4.06
CA VAL A 65 3.89 -9.48 -3.58
C VAL A 65 2.76 -9.58 -2.56
N ILE A 66 2.97 -9.06 -1.35
CA ILE A 66 1.86 -8.76 -0.45
C ILE A 66 1.45 -7.30 -0.65
N PHE A 67 0.17 -7.07 -0.98
CA PHE A 67 -0.36 -5.75 -1.30
C PHE A 67 -1.36 -5.28 -0.25
N PHE A 68 -1.04 -4.15 0.39
CA PHE A 68 -1.92 -3.45 1.31
C PHE A 68 -2.69 -2.35 0.58
N TYR A 69 -4.02 -2.43 0.63
CA TYR A 69 -4.90 -1.47 -0.04
C TYR A 69 -5.05 -0.15 0.72
N GLY A 70 -5.53 0.89 0.02
CA GLY A 70 -5.89 2.18 0.59
C GLY A 70 -7.29 2.20 1.19
N GLY A 71 -7.67 3.34 1.78
CA GLY A 71 -9.01 3.53 2.37
C GLY A 71 -8.95 4.27 3.69
N SER A 72 -7.99 5.19 3.87
CA SER A 72 -7.88 6.10 5.03
C SER A 72 -7.95 5.41 6.40
N TRP A 73 -7.55 4.13 6.49
CA TRP A 73 -7.58 3.25 7.67
C TRP A 73 -8.99 3.00 8.25
N ASP A 74 -10.05 3.41 7.56
CA ASP A 74 -11.45 3.30 8.00
C ASP A 74 -12.39 2.63 6.99
N SER A 75 -11.87 2.27 5.83
CA SER A 75 -12.64 1.70 4.73
C SER A 75 -11.77 0.80 3.85
N GLY A 76 -12.40 0.15 2.85
CA GLY A 76 -11.74 -0.74 1.91
C GLY A 76 -11.76 -2.20 2.35
N ARG A 77 -11.47 -3.06 1.39
CA ARG A 77 -11.37 -4.52 1.55
C ARG A 77 -10.53 -5.12 0.42
N LYS A 78 -9.97 -6.29 0.67
CA LYS A 78 -9.12 -7.03 -0.28
C LYS A 78 -9.77 -7.24 -1.64
N SER A 79 -11.09 -7.49 -1.68
CA SER A 79 -11.84 -7.69 -2.91
C SER A 79 -11.96 -6.44 -3.80
N ASP A 80 -11.70 -5.25 -3.27
CA ASP A 80 -11.73 -4.01 -4.05
C ASP A 80 -10.52 -3.86 -4.98
N TYR A 81 -9.45 -4.65 -4.75
CA TYR A 81 -8.17 -4.53 -5.47
C TYR A 81 -7.84 -5.75 -6.34
N LEU A 82 -8.87 -6.47 -6.82
CA LEU A 82 -8.71 -7.60 -7.73
C LEU A 82 -7.88 -7.24 -8.98
N PHE A 83 -8.02 -6.02 -9.49
CA PHE A 83 -7.28 -5.54 -10.65
C PHE A 83 -5.76 -5.47 -10.41
N VAL A 84 -5.32 -5.21 -9.17
CA VAL A 84 -3.90 -5.26 -8.80
C VAL A 84 -3.41 -6.71 -8.78
N ALA A 85 -4.19 -7.61 -8.14
CA ALA A 85 -3.85 -9.04 -8.12
C ALA A 85 -3.74 -9.61 -9.54
N GLN A 86 -4.73 -9.33 -10.39
CA GLN A 86 -4.74 -9.79 -11.79
C GLN A 86 -3.52 -9.29 -12.56
N ALA A 87 -3.19 -8.01 -12.45
CA ALA A 87 -2.06 -7.42 -13.17
C ALA A 87 -0.71 -8.05 -12.78
N LEU A 88 -0.52 -8.31 -11.49
CA LEU A 88 0.70 -8.94 -10.97
C LEU A 88 0.74 -10.44 -11.33
N CYS A 89 -0.38 -11.16 -11.18
CA CYS A 89 -0.48 -12.57 -11.58
C CYS A 89 -0.26 -12.77 -13.10
N ALA A 90 -0.76 -11.86 -13.94
CA ALA A 90 -0.50 -11.89 -15.38
C ALA A 90 1.00 -11.77 -15.72
N SER A 91 1.81 -11.25 -14.78
CA SER A 91 3.27 -11.18 -14.88
C SER A 91 3.98 -12.28 -14.08
N GLY A 92 3.22 -13.27 -13.60
CA GLY A 92 3.72 -14.49 -12.95
C GLY A 92 4.04 -14.35 -11.46
N TYR A 93 3.69 -13.22 -10.82
CA TYR A 93 3.89 -13.03 -9.38
C TYR A 93 2.78 -13.72 -8.58
N ILE A 94 3.13 -14.39 -7.48
CA ILE A 94 2.18 -14.80 -6.45
C ILE A 94 1.72 -13.53 -5.72
N VAL A 95 0.41 -13.38 -5.46
CA VAL A 95 -0.11 -12.17 -4.83
C VAL A 95 -0.91 -12.51 -3.58
N VAL A 96 -0.64 -11.75 -2.51
CA VAL A 96 -1.37 -11.82 -1.24
C VAL A 96 -2.02 -10.47 -0.98
N ILE A 97 -3.33 -10.42 -0.77
CA ILE A 97 -4.02 -9.18 -0.38
C ILE A 97 -4.75 -9.43 0.95
N PRO A 98 -4.24 -8.90 2.07
CA PRO A 98 -4.89 -9.02 3.37
C PRO A 98 -5.92 -7.92 3.60
N ASP A 99 -7.04 -8.26 4.24
CA ASP A 99 -7.81 -7.31 5.02
C ASP A 99 -7.09 -7.08 6.35
N TYR A 100 -7.05 -5.86 6.80
CA TYR A 100 -6.55 -5.45 8.12
C TYR A 100 -7.67 -4.78 8.90
N ARG A 101 -7.62 -4.81 10.24
CA ARG A 101 -8.60 -4.12 11.08
C ARG A 101 -8.55 -2.62 10.82
N ILE A 102 -9.71 -1.98 10.83
CA ILE A 102 -9.89 -0.57 10.50
C ILE A 102 -10.63 0.17 11.62
N TYR A 103 -10.55 1.49 11.60
CA TYR A 103 -11.37 2.36 12.43
C TYR A 103 -12.86 2.21 12.05
N PRO A 104 -13.86 2.25 12.99
CA PRO A 104 -13.66 2.59 14.42
C PRO A 104 -13.30 1.40 15.31
N ASP A 105 -13.26 0.15 14.80
CA ASP A 105 -13.01 -1.03 15.61
C ASP A 105 -11.62 -1.01 16.26
N VAL A 106 -10.64 -0.42 15.58
CA VAL A 106 -9.29 -0.25 16.08
C VAL A 106 -8.72 1.13 15.73
N ARG A 107 -7.62 1.49 16.38
CA ARG A 107 -6.80 2.67 16.12
C ARG A 107 -5.36 2.25 15.83
N PHE A 108 -4.54 3.22 15.40
CA PHE A 108 -3.09 3.04 15.32
C PHE A 108 -2.55 2.56 16.70
N PRO A 109 -1.65 1.56 16.74
CA PRO A 109 -0.97 0.93 15.60
C PRO A 109 -1.60 -0.40 15.10
N ALA A 110 -2.81 -0.79 15.54
CA ALA A 110 -3.37 -2.12 15.34
C ALA A 110 -3.38 -2.59 13.86
N PHE A 111 -3.66 -1.70 12.92
CA PHE A 111 -3.63 -2.05 11.48
C PHE A 111 -2.20 -2.26 10.94
N VAL A 112 -1.17 -1.69 11.56
CA VAL A 112 0.25 -1.98 11.24
C VAL A 112 0.65 -3.33 11.84
N GLU A 113 0.19 -3.63 13.05
CA GLU A 113 0.39 -4.95 13.69
C GLU A 113 -0.26 -6.07 12.87
N ASP A 114 -1.48 -5.84 12.34
CA ASP A 114 -2.13 -6.78 11.42
C ASP A 114 -1.31 -6.96 10.14
N GLY A 115 -0.79 -5.88 9.60
CA GLY A 115 0.13 -5.92 8.45
C GLY A 115 1.35 -6.81 8.72
N ALA A 116 1.96 -6.71 9.92
CA ALA A 116 3.09 -7.55 10.30
C ALA A 116 2.71 -9.04 10.37
N GLN A 117 1.54 -9.37 10.94
CA GLN A 117 1.05 -10.74 10.97
C GLN A 117 0.77 -11.30 9.57
N ALA A 118 0.20 -10.48 8.66
CA ALA A 118 -0.04 -10.86 7.28
C ALA A 118 1.28 -11.10 6.52
N VAL A 119 2.30 -10.26 6.73
CA VAL A 119 3.65 -10.46 6.17
C VAL A 119 4.27 -11.75 6.73
N ARG A 120 4.11 -12.04 8.02
CA ARG A 120 4.57 -13.30 8.62
C ARG A 120 3.93 -14.51 7.93
N TRP A 121 2.60 -14.50 7.81
CA TRP A 121 1.87 -15.57 7.15
C TRP A 121 2.36 -15.78 5.70
N ALA A 122 2.50 -14.69 4.93
CA ALA A 122 2.98 -14.74 3.56
C ALA A 122 4.43 -15.24 3.47
N SER A 123 5.30 -14.78 4.37
CA SER A 123 6.70 -15.23 4.45
C SER A 123 6.83 -16.73 4.72
N ASP A 124 5.98 -17.28 5.58
CA ASP A 124 5.95 -18.73 5.86
C ASP A 124 5.46 -19.53 4.65
N ARG A 125 4.60 -18.93 3.80
CA ARG A 125 4.01 -19.60 2.63
C ARG A 125 4.92 -19.58 1.39
N VAL A 126 5.61 -18.45 1.13
CA VAL A 126 6.40 -18.27 -0.10
C VAL A 126 7.90 -18.09 0.14
N GLY A 127 8.32 -17.86 1.38
CA GLY A 127 9.70 -17.54 1.76
C GLY A 127 9.96 -16.03 1.75
N SER A 128 10.56 -15.53 2.84
CA SER A 128 10.84 -14.08 3.02
C SER A 128 11.68 -13.49 1.90
N GLY A 129 12.70 -14.20 1.40
CA GLY A 129 13.57 -13.72 0.33
C GLY A 129 12.91 -13.56 -1.04
N ARG A 130 11.63 -13.91 -1.18
CA ARG A 130 10.84 -13.76 -2.41
C ARG A 130 9.66 -12.81 -2.26
N LEU A 131 9.38 -12.33 -1.04
CA LEU A 131 8.18 -11.57 -0.72
C LEU A 131 8.45 -10.07 -0.69
N PHE A 132 8.00 -9.36 -1.70
CA PHE A 132 7.96 -7.89 -1.71
C PHE A 132 6.74 -7.38 -0.95
N VAL A 133 6.94 -6.26 -0.24
CA VAL A 133 5.84 -5.56 0.45
C VAL A 133 5.42 -4.35 -0.39
N MET A 134 4.15 -4.24 -0.70
CA MET A 134 3.63 -3.16 -1.54
C MET A 134 2.36 -2.58 -0.93
N GLY A 135 2.11 -1.29 -1.12
CA GLY A 135 0.85 -0.70 -0.69
C GLY A 135 0.49 0.57 -1.43
N HIS A 136 -0.78 0.96 -1.34
CA HIS A 136 -1.33 2.20 -1.88
C HIS A 136 -1.94 3.04 -0.77
N SER A 137 -1.70 4.37 -0.75
CA SER A 137 -2.33 5.31 0.19
C SER A 137 -2.13 4.87 1.66
N ALA A 138 -3.20 4.67 2.44
CA ALA A 138 -3.13 4.12 3.80
C ALA A 138 -2.40 2.76 3.86
N GLY A 139 -2.54 1.91 2.84
CA GLY A 139 -1.78 0.65 2.73
C GLY A 139 -0.29 0.87 2.47
N ALA A 140 0.08 1.91 1.74
CA ALA A 140 1.49 2.29 1.57
C ALA A 140 2.10 2.78 2.89
N HIS A 141 1.33 3.50 3.71
CA HIS A 141 1.74 3.83 5.08
C HIS A 141 2.03 2.55 5.88
N ILE A 142 1.11 1.57 5.89
CA ILE A 142 1.34 0.28 6.56
C ILE A 142 2.61 -0.38 6.05
N ALA A 143 2.77 -0.50 4.73
CA ALA A 143 3.94 -1.12 4.10
C ALA A 143 5.25 -0.44 4.53
N LEU A 144 5.32 0.89 4.49
CA LEU A 144 6.53 1.62 4.85
C LEU A 144 6.78 1.65 6.36
N MET A 145 5.74 1.67 7.20
CA MET A 145 5.88 1.49 8.66
C MET A 145 6.51 0.14 8.99
N LEU A 146 6.09 -0.94 8.34
CA LEU A 146 6.68 -2.27 8.52
C LEU A 146 8.16 -2.31 8.14
N MET A 147 8.53 -1.61 7.07
CA MET A 147 9.90 -1.64 6.54
C MET A 147 10.84 -0.62 7.20
N THR A 148 10.32 0.37 7.91
CA THR A 148 11.14 1.34 8.65
C THR A 148 11.17 1.06 10.15
N ASN A 149 10.03 0.80 10.77
CA ASN A 149 9.91 0.58 12.22
C ASN A 149 10.06 -0.91 12.57
N THR A 150 11.30 -1.30 12.81
CA THR A 150 11.73 -2.70 13.05
C THR A 150 10.89 -3.50 14.07
N PRO A 151 10.39 -2.93 15.20
CA PRO A 151 9.64 -3.68 16.19
C PRO A 151 8.45 -4.46 15.65
N TYR A 152 7.70 -3.96 14.65
CA TYR A 152 6.50 -4.63 14.14
C TYR A 152 6.80 -5.99 13.50
N LEU A 153 7.67 -6.02 12.47
CA LEU A 153 8.03 -7.27 11.81
C LEU A 153 8.80 -8.21 12.76
N ARG A 154 9.69 -7.66 13.60
CA ARG A 154 10.41 -8.47 14.58
C ARG A 154 9.47 -9.13 15.59
N ALA A 155 8.44 -8.45 16.08
CA ALA A 155 7.43 -9.01 16.98
C ALA A 155 6.63 -10.14 16.30
N ALA A 156 6.42 -10.05 14.98
CA ALA A 156 5.83 -11.11 14.16
C ALA A 156 6.83 -12.23 13.79
N GLY A 157 8.11 -12.12 14.18
CA GLY A 157 9.14 -13.11 13.86
C GLY A 157 9.69 -13.03 12.44
N VAL A 158 9.60 -11.85 11.79
CA VAL A 158 10.12 -11.61 10.44
C VAL A 158 11.30 -10.64 10.51
N ASP A 159 12.41 -11.02 9.89
CA ASP A 159 13.51 -10.09 9.63
C ASP A 159 13.17 -9.27 8.38
N ARG A 160 13.01 -7.95 8.55
CA ARG A 160 12.74 -7.05 7.42
C ARG A 160 13.84 -7.06 6.36
N MET A 161 15.09 -7.33 6.75
CA MET A 161 16.23 -7.37 5.83
C MET A 161 16.30 -8.67 5.02
N ALA A 162 15.50 -9.67 5.38
CA ALA A 162 15.29 -10.85 4.56
C ALA A 162 14.26 -10.62 3.44
N LEU A 163 13.51 -9.51 3.48
CA LEU A 163 12.55 -9.14 2.43
C LEU A 163 13.30 -8.36 1.32
N PRO A 164 13.06 -8.65 0.02
CA PRO A 164 13.82 -8.06 -1.07
C PRO A 164 13.57 -6.55 -1.26
N GLY A 165 12.43 -6.04 -0.82
CA GLY A 165 12.16 -4.61 -0.90
C GLY A 165 10.71 -4.21 -0.69
N VAL A 166 10.46 -2.89 -0.79
CA VAL A 166 9.13 -2.29 -0.58
C VAL A 166 8.74 -1.34 -1.70
N VAL A 167 7.45 -1.35 -2.06
CA VAL A 167 6.85 -0.41 -3.02
C VAL A 167 5.76 0.40 -2.34
N GLY A 168 5.91 1.72 -2.35
CA GLY A 168 4.92 2.67 -1.83
C GLY A 168 4.28 3.49 -2.94
N LEU A 169 2.97 3.37 -3.10
CA LEU A 169 2.17 4.12 -4.06
C LEU A 169 1.37 5.21 -3.34
N CYS A 170 1.69 6.48 -3.56
CA CYS A 170 0.96 7.65 -3.02
C CYS A 170 0.71 7.60 -1.50
N GLY A 171 1.67 7.12 -0.71
CA GLY A 171 1.48 6.96 0.73
C GLY A 171 1.81 8.19 1.55
N PRO A 172 1.12 8.38 2.70
CA PRO A 172 1.47 9.38 3.69
C PRO A 172 2.60 8.86 4.58
N TYR A 173 3.75 9.52 4.57
CA TYR A 173 4.95 9.12 5.29
C TYR A 173 5.53 10.22 6.17
N ASP A 174 5.14 11.49 5.88
CA ASP A 174 5.53 12.74 6.53
C ASP A 174 4.33 13.70 6.47
N PHE A 175 3.37 13.51 7.38
CA PHE A 175 2.04 14.12 7.30
C PHE A 175 1.64 14.91 8.55
N LEU A 176 2.51 15.01 9.53
CA LEU A 176 2.26 15.77 10.75
C LEU A 176 2.42 17.29 10.55
N PRO A 177 1.71 18.11 11.34
CA PRO A 177 0.67 17.74 12.30
C PRO A 177 -0.66 17.39 11.62
N LEU A 178 -1.43 16.46 12.21
CA LEU A 178 -2.79 16.17 11.78
C LEU A 178 -3.74 17.31 12.13
N THR A 179 -4.60 17.68 11.18
CA THR A 179 -5.63 18.72 11.37
C THR A 179 -7.07 18.17 11.31
N SER A 180 -7.25 16.97 10.72
CA SER A 180 -8.55 16.31 10.67
C SER A 180 -8.87 15.66 12.00
N ALA A 181 -10.00 16.01 12.62
CA ALA A 181 -10.45 15.39 13.88
C ALA A 181 -10.58 13.86 13.77
N LYS A 182 -11.04 13.35 12.60
CA LYS A 182 -11.12 11.92 12.33
C LYS A 182 -9.75 11.25 12.32
N LEU A 183 -8.76 11.84 11.64
CA LEU A 183 -7.40 11.29 11.62
C LEU A 183 -6.75 11.36 13.01
N ILE A 184 -6.99 12.42 13.77
CA ILE A 184 -6.52 12.54 15.16
C ILE A 184 -7.12 11.39 16.00
N ASP A 185 -8.39 11.05 15.82
CA ASP A 185 -9.00 9.92 16.56
C ASP A 185 -8.45 8.56 16.08
N ILE A 186 -8.24 8.37 14.78
CA ILE A 186 -7.62 7.14 14.22
C ILE A 186 -6.22 6.92 14.79
N PHE A 187 -5.42 7.98 14.89
CA PHE A 187 -4.02 7.89 15.32
C PHE A 187 -3.80 8.16 16.82
N GLY A 188 -4.84 8.63 17.51
CA GLY A 188 -4.79 8.92 18.96
C GLY A 188 -4.02 10.19 19.33
N SER A 189 -3.48 10.93 18.35
CA SER A 189 -2.70 12.16 18.54
C SER A 189 -2.69 13.03 17.29
N ALA A 190 -2.60 14.35 17.49
CA ALA A 190 -2.39 15.30 16.39
C ALA A 190 -0.92 15.38 15.94
N ASN A 191 0.04 15.01 16.80
CA ASN A 191 1.47 15.28 16.56
C ASN A 191 2.39 14.24 17.25
N ASN A 192 2.13 12.95 17.03
CA ASN A 192 3.02 11.89 17.49
C ASN A 192 3.88 11.38 16.34
N PRO A 193 5.22 11.60 16.34
CA PRO A 193 6.10 11.17 15.25
C PRO A 193 6.17 9.64 15.08
N ASP A 194 5.76 8.86 16.08
CA ASP A 194 5.78 7.40 15.99
C ASP A 194 4.76 6.83 14.97
N MET A 195 3.85 7.65 14.47
CA MET A 195 2.91 7.25 13.43
C MET A 195 3.37 7.54 12.00
N GLU A 196 4.58 8.07 11.82
CA GLU A 196 5.17 8.39 10.52
C GLU A 196 6.35 7.49 10.16
N ALA A 197 6.34 6.91 8.95
CA ALA A 197 7.42 6.07 8.48
C ALA A 197 8.77 6.80 8.40
N ILE A 198 8.76 8.09 8.09
CA ILE A 198 9.96 8.91 7.97
C ILE A 198 10.75 9.01 9.29
N THR A 199 10.07 8.97 10.43
CA THR A 199 10.70 9.00 11.77
C THR A 199 11.70 7.84 11.97
N PHE A 200 11.42 6.70 11.36
CA PHE A 200 12.20 5.46 11.50
C PHE A 200 13.08 5.16 10.28
N ALA A 201 13.16 6.06 9.30
CA ALA A 201 13.97 5.87 8.09
C ALA A 201 15.47 5.96 8.38
N ARG A 202 16.05 4.93 9.03
CA ARG A 202 17.44 4.80 9.45
C ARG A 202 18.00 3.46 9.03
N ALA A 203 19.30 3.44 8.69
CA ALA A 203 20.00 2.21 8.28
C ALA A 203 19.99 1.12 9.39
N PRO A 204 20.00 -0.16 9.02
CA PRO A 204 19.86 -0.66 7.65
C PRO A 204 18.40 -0.58 7.16
N LEU A 205 18.20 -0.30 5.87
CA LEU A 205 16.90 -0.27 5.19
C LEU A 205 16.97 -1.12 3.91
N PRO A 206 15.91 -1.86 3.57
CA PRO A 206 15.86 -2.60 2.30
C PRO A 206 15.69 -1.64 1.10
N PRO A 207 15.87 -2.12 -0.14
CA PRO A 207 15.51 -1.35 -1.34
C PRO A 207 14.06 -0.87 -1.33
N ALA A 208 13.81 0.35 -1.84
CA ALA A 208 12.47 0.92 -1.92
C ALA A 208 12.18 1.54 -3.30
N LEU A 209 10.94 1.37 -3.77
CA LEU A 209 10.37 2.14 -4.87
C LEU A 209 9.22 3.00 -4.32
N LEU A 210 9.34 4.31 -4.48
CA LEU A 210 8.29 5.26 -4.12
C LEU A 210 7.73 5.91 -5.38
N ILE A 211 6.41 5.80 -5.57
CA ILE A 211 5.70 6.36 -6.73
C ILE A 211 4.65 7.36 -6.25
N HIS A 212 4.62 8.54 -6.90
CA HIS A 212 3.63 9.57 -6.58
C HIS A 212 3.20 10.35 -7.82
N GLY A 213 1.92 10.71 -7.88
CA GLY A 213 1.42 11.63 -8.87
C GLY A 213 1.57 13.09 -8.42
N THR A 214 2.03 14.00 -9.29
CA THR A 214 2.26 15.39 -8.90
C THR A 214 0.98 16.21 -8.74
N ALA A 215 -0.17 15.71 -9.24
CA ALA A 215 -1.49 16.30 -9.02
C ALA A 215 -2.28 15.62 -7.89
N ASP A 216 -1.60 14.87 -7.01
CA ASP A 216 -2.21 14.25 -5.83
C ASP A 216 -2.50 15.31 -4.76
N GLU A 217 -3.80 15.60 -4.56
CA GLU A 217 -4.31 16.52 -3.54
C GLU A 217 -4.81 15.78 -2.28
N THR A 218 -4.85 14.45 -2.30
CA THR A 218 -5.25 13.61 -1.16
C THR A 218 -4.07 13.37 -0.23
N VAL A 219 -2.96 12.94 -0.82
CA VAL A 219 -1.65 12.78 -0.15
C VAL A 219 -0.63 13.56 -0.98
N TYR A 220 -0.08 14.62 -0.42
CA TYR A 220 0.85 15.47 -1.17
C TYR A 220 2.14 14.73 -1.55
N PRO A 221 2.68 14.95 -2.77
CA PRO A 221 3.89 14.28 -3.28
C PRO A 221 5.12 14.43 -2.39
N ARG A 222 5.21 15.53 -1.62
CA ARG A 222 6.27 15.76 -0.63
C ARG A 222 6.49 14.58 0.33
N ASN A 223 5.44 13.79 0.62
CA ASN A 223 5.56 12.60 1.45
C ASN A 223 6.58 11.61 0.88
N SER A 224 6.48 11.30 -0.42
CA SER A 224 7.42 10.42 -1.09
C SER A 224 8.78 11.08 -1.32
N GLU A 225 8.83 12.38 -1.59
CA GLU A 225 10.07 13.14 -1.77
C GLU A 225 10.89 13.16 -0.48
N HIS A 226 10.26 13.49 0.66
CA HIS A 226 10.92 13.55 1.96
C HIS A 226 11.37 12.17 2.42
N LEU A 227 10.54 11.12 2.26
CA LEU A 227 10.93 9.77 2.62
C LEU A 227 12.09 9.27 1.76
N ALA A 228 12.07 9.53 0.44
CA ALA A 228 13.18 9.18 -0.44
C ALA A 228 14.49 9.90 -0.04
N ALA A 229 14.41 11.16 0.37
CA ALA A 229 15.57 11.90 0.88
C ALA A 229 16.12 11.28 2.18
N ALA A 230 15.24 10.89 3.11
CA ALA A 230 15.62 10.21 4.35
C ALA A 230 16.24 8.83 4.06
N TRP A 231 15.70 8.06 3.11
CA TRP A 231 16.21 6.77 2.68
C TRP A 231 17.63 6.88 2.12
N ARG A 232 17.86 7.86 1.21
CA ARG A 232 19.21 8.15 0.66
C ARG A 232 20.19 8.58 1.75
N LYS A 233 19.74 9.43 2.70
CA LYS A 233 20.56 9.84 3.84
C LYS A 233 20.98 8.66 4.72
N ALA A 234 20.13 7.64 4.83
CA ALA A 234 20.43 6.39 5.50
C ALA A 234 21.38 5.47 4.67
N GLY A 235 21.76 5.84 3.46
CA GLY A 235 22.63 5.05 2.59
C GLY A 235 21.96 3.84 1.95
N ALA A 236 20.62 3.79 1.94
CA ALA A 236 19.86 2.68 1.39
C ALA A 236 19.36 2.96 -0.05
N PRO A 237 19.23 1.93 -0.90
CA PRO A 237 18.72 2.10 -2.27
C PRO A 237 17.28 2.58 -2.28
N VAL A 238 16.98 3.62 -3.05
CA VAL A 238 15.62 4.09 -3.26
C VAL A 238 15.44 4.72 -4.63
N ASP A 239 14.42 4.27 -5.33
CA ASP A 239 13.91 4.87 -6.55
C ASP A 239 12.67 5.73 -6.23
N LEU A 240 12.66 6.97 -6.72
CA LEU A 240 11.50 7.86 -6.63
C LEU A 240 11.01 8.18 -8.04
N LYS A 241 9.74 7.89 -8.29
CA LYS A 241 9.05 8.19 -9.55
C LYS A 241 7.93 9.20 -9.29
N LEU A 242 8.04 10.38 -9.87
CA LEU A 242 7.00 11.41 -9.83
C LEU A 242 6.36 11.51 -11.21
N TYR A 243 5.02 11.38 -11.25
CA TYR A 243 4.28 11.41 -12.51
C TYR A 243 3.55 12.74 -12.70
N PRO A 244 3.99 13.59 -13.66
CA PRO A 244 3.39 14.89 -13.90
C PRO A 244 1.90 14.80 -14.23
N GLY A 245 1.06 15.58 -13.52
CA GLY A 245 -0.38 15.67 -13.75
C GLY A 245 -1.21 14.45 -13.36
N VAL A 246 -0.61 13.44 -12.74
CA VAL A 246 -1.30 12.22 -12.28
C VAL A 246 -1.83 12.43 -10.87
N GLY A 247 -3.10 12.03 -10.62
CA GLY A 247 -3.76 12.11 -9.32
C GLY A 247 -3.58 10.87 -8.45
N HIS A 248 -4.10 10.93 -7.21
CA HIS A 248 -3.98 9.90 -6.18
C HIS A 248 -4.42 8.51 -6.64
N ILE A 249 -5.61 8.43 -7.20
CA ILE A 249 -6.22 7.15 -7.61
C ILE A 249 -5.65 6.66 -8.95
N ASP A 250 -5.24 7.57 -9.85
CA ASP A 250 -4.76 7.20 -11.17
C ASP A 250 -3.51 6.32 -11.11
N VAL A 251 -2.66 6.50 -10.09
CA VAL A 251 -1.46 5.68 -9.89
C VAL A 251 -1.84 4.21 -9.69
N VAL A 252 -2.72 3.89 -8.75
CA VAL A 252 -3.11 2.50 -8.50
C VAL A 252 -4.09 1.99 -9.56
N ALA A 253 -4.97 2.82 -10.09
CA ALA A 253 -5.91 2.45 -11.14
C ALA A 253 -5.21 2.03 -12.44
N SER A 254 -3.98 2.50 -12.69
CA SER A 254 -3.17 2.10 -13.84
C SER A 254 -2.79 0.60 -13.87
N PHE A 255 -2.99 -0.12 -12.78
CA PHE A 255 -2.86 -1.58 -12.77
C PHE A 255 -4.00 -2.27 -13.53
N ALA A 256 -5.17 -1.65 -13.63
CA ALA A 256 -6.27 -2.19 -14.43
C ALA A 256 -6.01 -1.96 -15.93
N ASP A 257 -6.25 -3.00 -16.75
CA ASP A 257 -5.98 -2.95 -18.19
C ASP A 257 -6.71 -1.79 -18.90
N LEU A 258 -7.94 -1.48 -18.50
CA LEU A 258 -8.70 -0.35 -19.08
C LEU A 258 -8.10 1.02 -18.72
N LEU A 259 -7.34 1.12 -17.64
CA LEU A 259 -6.81 2.37 -17.10
C LEU A 259 -5.28 2.45 -17.13
N HIS A 260 -4.61 1.47 -17.79
CA HIS A 260 -3.15 1.38 -17.80
C HIS A 260 -2.43 2.63 -18.34
N LYS A 261 -3.12 3.43 -19.16
CA LYS A 261 -2.59 4.70 -19.70
C LYS A 261 -2.70 5.89 -18.75
N ARG A 262 -3.36 5.74 -17.58
CA ARG A 262 -3.49 6.81 -16.60
C ARG A 262 -2.15 7.19 -15.95
N ALA A 263 -1.29 6.19 -15.72
CA ALA A 263 0.06 6.38 -15.21
C ALA A 263 0.95 5.19 -15.60
N PRO A 264 2.27 5.34 -15.71
CA PRO A 264 3.19 4.23 -15.99
C PRO A 264 3.46 3.34 -14.77
N ALA A 265 2.71 3.48 -13.65
CA ALA A 265 3.03 2.85 -12.37
C ALA A 265 3.11 1.33 -12.45
N ARG A 266 2.18 0.67 -13.15
CA ARG A 266 2.22 -0.79 -13.35
C ARG A 266 3.53 -1.22 -14.03
N THR A 267 3.95 -0.53 -15.09
CA THR A 267 5.18 -0.84 -15.83
C THR A 267 6.41 -0.63 -14.96
N ASP A 268 6.49 0.49 -14.26
CA ASP A 268 7.64 0.82 -13.42
C ASP A 268 7.74 -0.13 -12.20
N VAL A 269 6.61 -0.52 -11.60
CA VAL A 269 6.59 -1.51 -10.50
C VAL A 269 7.08 -2.87 -11.00
N LEU A 270 6.54 -3.37 -12.13
CA LEU A 270 6.96 -4.67 -12.67
C LEU A 270 8.46 -4.68 -13.01
N ALA A 271 8.96 -3.62 -13.64
CA ALA A 271 10.39 -3.51 -13.97
C ALA A 271 11.26 -3.47 -12.68
N TRP A 272 10.80 -2.78 -11.65
CA TRP A 272 11.53 -2.71 -10.38
C TRP A 272 11.53 -4.06 -9.64
N LEU A 273 10.40 -4.74 -9.55
CA LEU A 273 10.28 -6.08 -8.96
C LEU A 273 11.15 -7.12 -9.71
N GLU A 274 11.29 -6.96 -11.02
CA GLU A 274 12.15 -7.83 -11.86
C GLU A 274 13.63 -7.65 -11.50
N ALA A 275 14.06 -6.41 -11.26
CA ALA A 275 15.46 -6.06 -11.01
C ALA A 275 15.95 -6.41 -9.59
N HIS A 276 15.05 -6.64 -8.65
CA HIS A 276 15.35 -6.94 -7.25
C HIS A 276 14.88 -8.35 -6.88
#